data_71bf36090239eda29fd5c28c2602f066
#
_entry.id   71bf36090239eda29fd5c28c2602f066
#
_cell.length_a   1.000
_cell.length_b   1.000
_cell.length_c   1.000
_cell.angle_alpha   90.00
_cell.angle_beta   90.00
_cell.angle_gamma   90.00
#
_symmetry.space_group_name_H-M   'P 1'
#
loop_
_entity.id
_entity.type
_entity.pdbx_description
1 polymer ?
#
loop_
_entity_poly.entity_id
_entity_poly.type
_entity_poly.pdbx_seq_one_letter_code
_entity_poly.pdbx_strand_id
1 'polypeptide(L)'
;TMPVLRHKITTVDIFSGLRKVSHDGRNFDRMLRTHPRDELLLATEQDLLSAFLPMVKQKYGNELRFIWRLDPWKRFVSVFIYLSKSLYNQTFVSRTGEFLQARFNASDAVMTPFISEHRWIRLHGLLVFEDKNPPRINIEETEGVLKRLARTWEDELLSILMGKYQSVLANQLYRRYQNVFPDAYKENYRPQEAMTDIAFLETLRVDASLAVEVSPTEGRTARFKILQWHQQLSLSKVMPILESFGLKVLQEQAFALLHEENCLWMHDFRTELPDSLSKENFVQTLAYVREAMQVLWQGGVEADAFNRLVTVLPCRWREAHIFRVLSAYLKQVAFPLSAQAQVDALTR
;
A
#
# COMPACT_ATOMS: atom_id res chain seq x y z
N THR A 1 -8.07 17.11 -43.98
CA THR A 1 -8.36 17.94 -42.75
C THR A 1 -9.65 18.69 -42.98
N MET A 2 -10.65 18.48 -42.11
CA MET A 2 -11.95 19.18 -42.19
C MET A 2 -11.74 20.69 -42.04
N PRO A 3 -12.29 21.53 -42.97
CA PRO A 3 -12.09 22.99 -42.95
C PRO A 3 -12.59 23.63 -41.65
N VAL A 4 -13.71 23.16 -41.13
CA VAL A 4 -14.31 23.63 -39.85
C VAL A 4 -13.38 23.45 -38.66
N LEU A 5 -12.77 22.26 -38.51
CA LEU A 5 -11.81 22.01 -37.45
C LEU A 5 -10.55 22.86 -37.57
N ARG A 6 -10.04 23.05 -38.79
CA ARG A 6 -8.89 23.90 -39.04
C ARG A 6 -9.18 25.34 -38.60
N HIS A 7 -10.33 25.87 -38.98
CA HIS A 7 -10.76 27.21 -38.59
C HIS A 7 -10.83 27.34 -37.06
N LYS A 8 -11.54 26.42 -36.39
CA LYS A 8 -11.71 26.40 -34.95
C LYS A 8 -10.36 26.33 -34.23
N ILE A 9 -9.47 25.40 -34.59
CA ILE A 9 -8.12 25.31 -34.00
C ILE A 9 -7.35 26.60 -34.19
N THR A 10 -7.40 27.21 -35.38
CA THR A 10 -6.71 28.50 -35.64
C THR A 10 -7.28 29.61 -34.76
N THR A 11 -8.60 29.68 -34.61
CA THR A 11 -9.26 30.67 -33.75
C THR A 11 -8.87 30.52 -32.29
N VAL A 12 -8.92 29.30 -31.78
CA VAL A 12 -8.50 28.98 -30.39
C VAL A 12 -7.01 29.31 -30.16
N ASP A 13 -6.16 29.02 -31.13
CA ASP A 13 -4.74 29.31 -31.06
C ASP A 13 -4.50 30.83 -31.01
N ILE A 14 -5.18 31.62 -31.79
CA ILE A 14 -5.12 33.09 -31.75
C ILE A 14 -5.59 33.64 -30.42
N PHE A 15 -6.75 33.20 -29.94
CA PHE A 15 -7.28 33.64 -28.64
C PHE A 15 -6.48 33.19 -27.41
N SER A 16 -5.64 32.16 -27.55
CA SER A 16 -4.74 31.72 -26.47
C SER A 16 -3.71 32.80 -26.09
N GLY A 17 -3.38 33.71 -27.01
CA GLY A 17 -2.33 34.71 -26.83
C GLY A 17 -0.91 34.16 -26.76
N LEU A 18 -0.73 32.86 -27.00
CA LEU A 18 0.56 32.19 -26.93
C LEU A 18 1.36 32.36 -28.23
N ARG A 19 2.65 32.61 -28.12
CA ARG A 19 3.53 32.65 -29.30
C ARG A 19 3.75 31.22 -29.82
N LYS A 20 3.44 30.93 -31.06
CA LYS A 20 3.59 29.59 -31.68
C LYS A 20 4.99 28.99 -31.55
N VAL A 21 6.00 29.84 -31.55
CA VAL A 21 7.42 29.44 -31.45
C VAL A 21 7.83 29.15 -30.01
N SER A 22 7.05 29.61 -29.01
CA SER A 22 7.34 29.34 -27.59
C SER A 22 7.10 27.87 -27.25
N HIS A 23 7.72 27.40 -26.18
CA HIS A 23 7.47 26.05 -25.66
C HIS A 23 5.98 25.84 -25.31
N ASP A 24 5.38 26.83 -24.68
CA ASP A 24 3.97 26.80 -24.29
C ASP A 24 3.05 26.82 -25.51
N GLY A 25 3.33 27.64 -26.53
CA GLY A 25 2.53 27.65 -27.77
C GLY A 25 2.57 26.32 -28.52
N ARG A 26 3.76 25.69 -28.60
CA ARG A 26 3.89 24.35 -29.21
C ARG A 26 3.14 23.28 -28.43
N ASN A 27 3.19 23.32 -27.10
CA ASN A 27 2.43 22.38 -26.28
C ASN A 27 0.92 22.56 -26.43
N PHE A 28 0.46 23.80 -26.46
CA PHE A 28 -0.96 24.14 -26.65
C PHE A 28 -1.49 23.65 -28.01
N ASP A 29 -0.81 23.99 -29.12
CA ASP A 29 -1.17 23.52 -30.46
C ASP A 29 -1.22 21.98 -30.53
N ARG A 30 -0.27 21.32 -29.88
CA ARG A 30 -0.22 19.86 -29.83
C ARG A 30 -1.37 19.26 -29.05
N MET A 31 -1.72 19.81 -27.89
CA MET A 31 -2.87 19.36 -27.11
C MET A 31 -4.15 19.47 -27.92
N LEU A 32 -4.35 20.57 -28.62
CA LEU A 32 -5.49 20.76 -29.53
C LEU A 32 -5.50 19.71 -30.65
N ARG A 33 -4.37 19.49 -31.34
CA ARG A 33 -4.29 18.55 -32.45
C ARG A 33 -4.45 17.08 -32.06
N THR A 34 -4.10 16.74 -30.85
CA THR A 34 -4.25 15.37 -30.31
C THR A 34 -5.58 15.12 -29.64
N HIS A 35 -6.37 16.18 -29.42
CA HIS A 35 -7.72 16.03 -28.85
C HIS A 35 -8.65 15.29 -29.82
N PRO A 36 -9.61 14.47 -29.35
CA PRO A 36 -10.54 13.75 -30.20
C PRO A 36 -11.30 14.71 -31.12
N ARG A 37 -11.41 14.34 -32.41
CA ARG A 37 -12.00 15.21 -33.42
C ARG A 37 -13.47 15.53 -33.17
N ASP A 38 -14.20 14.53 -32.65
CA ASP A 38 -15.61 14.66 -32.30
C ASP A 38 -15.81 15.69 -31.19
N GLU A 39 -14.93 15.66 -30.20
CA GLU A 39 -14.92 16.62 -29.09
C GLU A 39 -14.51 18.03 -29.55
N LEU A 40 -13.53 18.13 -30.44
CA LEU A 40 -13.17 19.42 -31.06
C LEU A 40 -14.32 20.04 -31.86
N LEU A 41 -15.19 19.22 -32.47
CA LEU A 41 -16.38 19.70 -33.18
C LEU A 41 -17.44 20.22 -32.21
N LEU A 42 -17.65 19.51 -31.10
CA LEU A 42 -18.76 19.77 -30.18
C LEU A 42 -18.42 20.84 -29.10
N ALA A 43 -17.16 20.93 -28.65
CA ALA A 43 -16.72 21.91 -27.66
C ALA A 43 -16.72 23.34 -28.28
N THR A 44 -17.02 24.37 -27.49
CA THR A 44 -16.85 25.75 -27.92
C THR A 44 -15.36 26.16 -27.86
N GLU A 45 -15.00 27.26 -28.54
CA GLU A 45 -13.65 27.83 -28.46
C GLU A 45 -13.28 28.17 -27.00
N GLN A 46 -14.26 28.65 -26.25
CA GLN A 46 -14.08 29.03 -24.84
C GLN A 46 -13.86 27.81 -23.93
N ASP A 47 -14.55 26.70 -24.19
CA ASP A 47 -14.34 25.43 -23.50
C ASP A 47 -12.91 24.95 -23.70
N LEU A 48 -12.41 24.96 -24.93
CA LEU A 48 -11.05 24.53 -25.26
C LEU A 48 -9.99 25.43 -24.63
N LEU A 49 -10.21 26.75 -24.63
CA LEU A 49 -9.30 27.69 -23.98
C LEU A 49 -9.25 27.50 -22.47
N SER A 50 -10.42 27.40 -21.83
CA SER A 50 -10.50 27.21 -20.37
C SER A 50 -9.90 25.89 -19.91
N ALA A 51 -10.01 24.85 -20.75
CA ALA A 51 -9.44 23.53 -20.49
C ALA A 51 -7.90 23.52 -20.61
N PHE A 52 -7.35 24.02 -21.72
CA PHE A 52 -5.95 23.78 -22.07
C PHE A 52 -5.01 24.90 -21.65
N LEU A 53 -5.46 26.15 -21.60
CA LEU A 53 -4.59 27.27 -21.29
C LEU A 53 -3.97 27.21 -19.87
N PRO A 54 -4.71 26.83 -18.82
CA PRO A 54 -4.13 26.64 -17.49
C PRO A 54 -3.07 25.54 -17.47
N MET A 55 -3.29 24.44 -18.21
CA MET A 55 -2.37 23.30 -18.25
C MET A 55 -1.01 23.64 -18.85
N VAL A 56 -1.00 24.54 -19.83
CA VAL A 56 0.22 24.93 -20.52
C VAL A 56 1.01 25.99 -19.73
N LYS A 57 0.32 26.89 -19.04
CA LYS A 57 0.93 27.94 -18.21
C LYS A 57 1.55 27.40 -16.91
N GLN A 58 1.15 26.24 -16.48
CA GLN A 58 1.60 25.64 -15.23
C GLN A 58 2.96 24.95 -15.40
N LYS A 59 4.00 25.47 -14.74
CA LYS A 59 5.41 25.10 -15.00
C LYS A 59 5.90 23.83 -14.29
N TYR A 60 5.34 23.43 -13.15
CA TYR A 60 5.84 22.30 -12.34
C TYR A 60 4.72 21.65 -11.49
N GLY A 61 4.74 20.32 -11.38
CA GLY A 61 4.00 19.55 -10.38
C GLY A 61 3.41 18.21 -10.88
N ASN A 62 3.14 17.34 -9.94
CA ASN A 62 2.30 16.15 -10.13
C ASN A 62 0.85 16.61 -10.28
N GLU A 63 0.46 16.93 -11.50
CA GLU A 63 -0.82 17.57 -11.76
C GLU A 63 -1.78 16.65 -12.46
N LEU A 64 -3.00 16.75 -12.00
CA LEU A 64 -4.16 16.15 -12.60
C LEU A 64 -5.17 17.26 -12.87
N ARG A 65 -5.76 17.23 -14.07
CA ARG A 65 -6.87 18.11 -14.45
C ARG A 65 -8.04 17.29 -14.91
N PHE A 66 -9.21 17.67 -14.44
CA PHE A 66 -10.49 17.07 -14.81
C PHE A 66 -11.30 18.04 -15.63
N ILE A 67 -11.69 17.63 -16.84
CA ILE A 67 -12.52 18.37 -17.76
C ILE A 67 -13.70 17.49 -18.12
N TRP A 68 -14.85 18.06 -18.18
CA TRP A 68 -16.05 17.34 -18.58
C TRP A 68 -16.93 18.16 -19.50
N ARG A 69 -17.69 17.49 -20.33
CA ARG A 69 -18.67 18.10 -21.22
C ARG A 69 -19.93 17.24 -21.26
N LEU A 70 -21.08 17.88 -21.10
CA LEU A 70 -22.37 17.22 -21.27
C LEU A 70 -22.72 17.17 -22.77
N ASP A 71 -23.13 16.00 -23.22
CA ASP A 71 -23.74 15.87 -24.56
C ASP A 71 -24.98 16.79 -24.69
N PRO A 72 -25.16 17.52 -25.82
CA PRO A 72 -26.32 18.42 -26.00
C PRO A 72 -27.67 17.71 -25.81
N TRP A 73 -27.75 16.43 -26.13
CA TRP A 73 -28.96 15.61 -25.94
C TRP A 73 -29.01 14.87 -24.60
N LYS A 74 -28.06 15.15 -23.67
CA LYS A 74 -27.98 14.56 -22.34
C LYS A 74 -27.89 13.01 -22.31
N ARG A 75 -27.32 12.41 -23.33
CA ARG A 75 -27.18 10.96 -23.46
C ARG A 75 -25.96 10.43 -22.66
N PHE A 76 -24.89 11.22 -22.66
CA PHE A 76 -23.65 10.89 -22.01
C PHE A 76 -22.93 12.15 -21.54
N VAL A 77 -21.98 11.95 -20.64
CA VAL A 77 -20.96 12.94 -20.29
C VAL A 77 -19.62 12.45 -20.80
N SER A 78 -18.94 13.30 -21.55
CA SER A 78 -17.55 13.08 -21.93
C SER A 78 -16.63 13.70 -20.90
N VAL A 79 -15.71 12.89 -20.33
CA VAL A 79 -14.75 13.32 -19.33
C VAL A 79 -13.32 13.15 -19.84
N PHE A 80 -12.48 14.11 -19.55
CA PHE A 80 -11.06 14.08 -19.84
C PHE A 80 -10.27 14.29 -18.56
N ILE A 81 -9.36 13.37 -18.28
CA ILE A 81 -8.43 13.48 -17.18
C ILE A 81 -7.04 13.55 -17.77
N TYR A 82 -6.42 14.70 -17.62
CA TYR A 82 -5.02 14.92 -17.99
C TYR A 82 -4.18 14.76 -16.74
N LEU A 83 -3.20 13.86 -16.80
CA LEU A 83 -2.31 13.58 -15.67
C LEU A 83 -0.87 13.43 -16.13
N SER A 84 0.08 13.67 -15.23
CA SER A 84 1.50 13.42 -15.49
C SER A 84 1.75 11.91 -15.64
N LYS A 85 2.80 11.53 -16.38
CA LYS A 85 3.17 10.11 -16.56
C LYS A 85 3.46 9.41 -15.23
N SER A 86 3.98 10.13 -14.24
CA SER A 86 4.28 9.61 -12.91
C SER A 86 3.05 9.18 -12.12
N LEU A 87 1.89 9.76 -12.40
CA LEU A 87 0.61 9.43 -11.74
C LEU A 87 -0.17 8.32 -12.47
N TYR A 88 0.27 7.93 -13.66
CA TYR A 88 -0.46 6.94 -14.47
C TYR A 88 -0.08 5.52 -14.08
N ASN A 89 -1.07 4.75 -13.70
CA ASN A 89 -1.00 3.29 -13.57
C ASN A 89 -2.38 2.68 -13.87
N GLN A 90 -2.40 1.38 -14.16
CA GLN A 90 -3.65 0.68 -14.51
C GLN A 90 -4.67 0.68 -13.36
N THR A 91 -4.20 0.60 -12.12
CA THR A 91 -5.05 0.67 -10.92
C THR A 91 -5.77 2.01 -10.83
N PHE A 92 -5.08 3.12 -11.15
CA PHE A 92 -5.69 4.45 -11.22
C PHE A 92 -6.81 4.50 -12.26
N VAL A 93 -6.60 3.91 -13.45
CA VAL A 93 -7.62 3.88 -14.52
C VAL A 93 -8.88 3.15 -14.04
N SER A 94 -8.74 1.96 -13.46
CA SER A 94 -9.87 1.16 -12.94
C SER A 94 -10.63 1.90 -11.83
N ARG A 95 -9.91 2.36 -10.79
CA ARG A 95 -10.51 3.11 -9.67
C ARG A 95 -11.19 4.41 -10.11
N THR A 96 -10.63 5.07 -11.11
CA THR A 96 -11.22 6.28 -11.68
C THR A 96 -12.54 5.97 -12.39
N GLY A 97 -12.60 4.89 -13.17
CA GLY A 97 -13.83 4.43 -13.81
C GLY A 97 -14.93 4.14 -12.79
N GLU A 98 -14.61 3.32 -11.78
CA GLU A 98 -15.54 2.99 -10.69
C GLU A 98 -16.02 4.23 -9.92
N PHE A 99 -15.10 5.14 -9.56
CA PHE A 99 -15.44 6.37 -8.87
C PHE A 99 -16.38 7.27 -9.71
N LEU A 100 -16.05 7.47 -10.99
CA LEU A 100 -16.87 8.32 -11.86
C LEU A 100 -18.23 7.68 -12.13
N GLN A 101 -18.29 6.36 -12.33
CA GLN A 101 -19.55 5.64 -12.50
C GLN A 101 -20.44 5.80 -11.28
N ALA A 102 -19.92 5.59 -10.08
CA ALA A 102 -20.66 5.75 -8.83
C ALA A 102 -21.06 7.21 -8.57
N ARG A 103 -20.13 8.16 -8.77
CA ARG A 103 -20.36 9.59 -8.49
C ARG A 103 -21.39 10.22 -9.42
N PHE A 104 -21.45 9.78 -10.66
CA PHE A 104 -22.38 10.29 -11.67
C PHE A 104 -23.62 9.43 -11.83
N ASN A 105 -23.75 8.34 -11.10
CA ASN A 105 -24.82 7.35 -11.27
C ASN A 105 -24.95 6.92 -12.74
N ALA A 106 -23.81 6.68 -13.40
CA ALA A 106 -23.78 6.26 -14.79
C ALA A 106 -24.04 4.75 -14.89
N SER A 107 -24.78 4.33 -15.90
CA SER A 107 -25.01 2.92 -16.18
C SER A 107 -23.75 2.23 -16.68
N ASP A 108 -22.88 2.97 -17.38
CA ASP A 108 -21.60 2.49 -17.88
C ASP A 108 -20.54 3.60 -17.89
N ALA A 109 -19.27 3.23 -17.69
CA ALA A 109 -18.13 4.12 -17.67
C ALA A 109 -16.93 3.50 -18.40
N VAL A 110 -16.76 3.82 -19.66
CA VAL A 110 -15.64 3.32 -20.48
C VAL A 110 -14.49 4.33 -20.42
N MET A 111 -13.34 3.93 -19.87
CA MET A 111 -12.14 4.76 -19.77
C MET A 111 -11.07 4.31 -20.75
N THR A 112 -10.68 5.19 -21.66
CA THR A 112 -9.67 4.91 -22.70
C THR A 112 -8.44 5.77 -22.49
N PRO A 113 -7.26 5.18 -22.18
CA PRO A 113 -6.02 5.91 -22.05
C PRO A 113 -5.45 6.27 -23.42
N PHE A 114 -4.95 7.49 -23.54
CA PHE A 114 -4.13 7.95 -24.67
C PHE A 114 -2.74 8.33 -24.14
N ILE A 115 -1.81 7.42 -24.34
CA ILE A 115 -0.41 7.58 -23.92
C ILE A 115 0.38 8.14 -25.09
N SER A 116 0.92 9.33 -24.94
CA SER A 116 1.79 9.95 -25.93
C SER A 116 3.23 10.07 -25.42
N GLU A 117 4.17 10.40 -26.29
CA GLU A 117 5.55 10.71 -25.90
C GLU A 117 5.69 11.97 -25.02
N HIS A 118 4.59 12.69 -24.84
CA HIS A 118 4.55 13.95 -24.13
C HIS A 118 4.39 13.79 -22.62
N ARG A 119 4.49 14.92 -21.92
CA ARG A 119 4.39 15.03 -20.46
C ARG A 119 3.05 14.54 -19.91
N TRP A 120 1.96 14.75 -20.66
CA TRP A 120 0.60 14.45 -20.22
C TRP A 120 0.08 13.15 -20.83
N ILE A 121 -0.51 12.32 -19.99
CA ILE A 121 -1.38 11.24 -20.42
C ILE A 121 -2.81 11.76 -20.32
N ARG A 122 -3.63 11.41 -21.30
CA ARG A 122 -5.04 11.72 -21.33
C ARG A 122 -5.85 10.44 -21.15
N LEU A 123 -6.71 10.41 -20.12
CA LEU A 123 -7.79 9.43 -20.04
C LEU A 123 -9.05 10.09 -20.59
N HIS A 124 -9.67 9.44 -21.55
CA HIS A 124 -10.98 9.84 -22.09
C HIS A 124 -12.02 8.86 -21.58
N GLY A 125 -13.03 9.37 -20.90
CA GLY A 125 -14.15 8.60 -20.37
C GLY A 125 -15.47 9.01 -20.99
N LEU A 126 -16.29 8.02 -21.30
CA LEU A 126 -17.70 8.23 -21.67
C LEU A 126 -18.56 7.63 -20.56
N LEU A 127 -19.36 8.48 -19.91
CA LEU A 127 -20.31 8.11 -18.87
C LEU A 127 -21.71 8.14 -19.47
N VAL A 128 -22.34 7.00 -19.58
CA VAL A 128 -23.68 6.83 -20.16
C VAL A 128 -24.73 6.87 -19.07
N PHE A 129 -25.85 7.53 -19.31
CA PHE A 129 -26.96 7.67 -18.36
C PHE A 129 -28.25 7.07 -18.94
N GLU A 130 -28.93 6.26 -18.17
CA GLU A 130 -30.28 5.78 -18.51
C GLU A 130 -31.31 6.91 -18.35
N ASP A 131 -31.23 7.61 -17.24
CA ASP A 131 -32.04 8.80 -16.97
C ASP A 131 -31.34 10.04 -17.52
N LYS A 132 -31.90 10.73 -18.46
CA LYS A 132 -31.32 11.92 -19.13
C LYS A 132 -31.09 13.13 -18.18
N ASN A 133 -30.67 12.85 -16.97
CA ASN A 133 -30.52 13.84 -15.91
C ASN A 133 -29.17 13.68 -15.18
N PRO A 134 -28.05 14.05 -15.82
CA PRO A 134 -26.74 13.93 -15.21
C PRO A 134 -26.65 14.80 -13.95
N PRO A 135 -26.00 14.33 -12.88
CA PRO A 135 -25.85 15.09 -11.64
C PRO A 135 -25.00 16.35 -11.87
N ARG A 136 -25.17 17.34 -10.98
CA ARG A 136 -24.29 18.51 -10.96
C ARG A 136 -22.89 18.08 -10.54
N ILE A 137 -21.87 18.52 -11.27
CA ILE A 137 -20.48 18.18 -11.06
C ILE A 137 -19.77 19.36 -10.40
N ASN A 138 -19.20 19.12 -9.23
CA ASN A 138 -18.22 20.05 -8.66
C ASN A 138 -16.82 19.62 -9.14
N ILE A 139 -16.22 20.43 -10.01
CA ILE A 139 -14.92 20.15 -10.64
C ILE A 139 -13.82 20.05 -9.58
N GLU A 140 -13.76 21.01 -8.66
CA GLU A 140 -12.70 21.07 -7.63
C GLU A 140 -12.73 19.87 -6.69
N GLU A 141 -13.93 19.48 -6.25
CA GLU A 141 -14.15 18.28 -5.42
C GLU A 141 -13.73 17.02 -6.18
N THR A 142 -14.16 16.89 -7.44
CA THR A 142 -13.85 15.74 -8.29
C THR A 142 -12.34 15.64 -8.56
N GLU A 143 -11.69 16.75 -8.92
CA GLU A 143 -10.23 16.79 -9.06
C GLU A 143 -9.51 16.42 -7.76
N GLY A 144 -10.01 16.88 -6.62
CA GLY A 144 -9.46 16.53 -5.30
C GLY A 144 -9.52 15.04 -5.01
N VAL A 145 -10.62 14.36 -5.38
CA VAL A 145 -10.74 12.91 -5.24
C VAL A 145 -9.82 12.20 -6.23
N LEU A 146 -9.82 12.60 -7.50
CA LEU A 146 -8.97 12.01 -8.54
C LEU A 146 -7.48 12.14 -8.20
N LYS A 147 -7.05 13.28 -7.63
CA LYS A 147 -5.68 13.46 -7.14
C LYS A 147 -5.33 12.49 -6.01
N ARG A 148 -6.28 12.20 -5.12
CA ARG A 148 -6.07 11.18 -4.07
C ARG A 148 -5.97 9.78 -4.67
N LEU A 149 -6.81 9.44 -5.65
CA LEU A 149 -6.77 8.15 -6.35
C LEU A 149 -5.49 7.95 -7.17
N ALA A 150 -4.90 9.06 -7.67
CA ALA A 150 -3.68 9.06 -8.45
C ALA A 150 -2.40 8.98 -7.62
N ARG A 151 -2.49 9.10 -6.27
CA ARG A 151 -1.32 8.95 -5.41
C ARG A 151 -0.77 7.53 -5.55
N THR A 152 0.55 7.46 -5.71
CA THR A 152 1.25 6.20 -5.67
C THR A 152 1.37 5.70 -4.22
N TRP A 153 1.70 4.44 -4.05
CA TRP A 153 1.99 3.87 -2.73
C TRP A 153 3.11 4.66 -2.01
N GLU A 154 4.11 5.11 -2.76
CA GLU A 154 5.23 5.94 -2.28
C GLU A 154 4.79 7.34 -1.85
N ASP A 155 3.93 8.00 -2.63
CA ASP A 155 3.39 9.32 -2.27
C ASP A 155 2.55 9.25 -0.99
N GLU A 156 1.78 8.18 -0.83
CA GLU A 156 0.99 7.94 0.38
C GLU A 156 1.91 7.66 1.58
N LEU A 157 2.96 6.84 1.40
CA LEU A 157 3.97 6.59 2.44
C LEU A 157 4.63 7.89 2.89
N LEU A 158 5.07 8.74 1.96
CA LEU A 158 5.66 10.04 2.29
C LEU A 158 4.68 10.92 3.08
N SER A 159 3.41 10.96 2.66
CA SER A 159 2.36 11.72 3.35
C SER A 159 2.16 11.26 4.79
N ILE A 160 2.18 9.93 5.02
CA ILE A 160 2.04 9.33 6.36
C ILE A 160 3.26 9.62 7.22
N LEU A 161 4.47 9.49 6.66
CA LEU A 161 5.71 9.83 7.38
C LEU A 161 5.73 11.30 7.78
N MET A 162 5.31 12.23 6.90
CA MET A 162 5.20 13.66 7.21
C MET A 162 4.14 13.98 8.27
N GLY A 163 3.09 13.16 8.36
CA GLY A 163 2.08 13.28 9.41
C GLY A 163 2.56 12.83 10.80
N LYS A 164 3.53 11.92 10.86
CA LYS A 164 4.04 11.33 12.12
C LYS A 164 5.34 11.97 12.60
N TYR A 165 6.22 12.35 11.70
CA TYR A 165 7.57 12.84 11.99
C TYR A 165 7.74 14.28 11.51
N GLN A 166 8.72 14.98 12.06
CA GLN A 166 9.12 16.27 11.54
C GLN A 166 9.59 16.15 10.08
N SER A 167 9.37 17.19 9.27
CA SER A 167 9.59 17.16 7.82
C SER A 167 11.00 16.70 7.39
N VAL A 168 12.02 17.06 8.16
CA VAL A 168 13.41 16.64 7.89
C VAL A 168 13.57 15.13 8.05
N LEU A 169 13.13 14.59 9.19
CA LEU A 169 13.21 13.14 9.48
C LEU A 169 12.31 12.34 8.53
N ALA A 170 11.10 12.82 8.24
CA ALA A 170 10.19 12.18 7.31
C ALA A 170 10.82 12.03 5.91
N ASN A 171 11.47 13.09 5.40
CA ASN A 171 12.16 13.03 4.12
C ASN A 171 13.40 12.12 4.14
N GLN A 172 14.14 12.07 5.26
CA GLN A 172 15.28 11.15 5.41
C GLN A 172 14.82 9.70 5.38
N LEU A 173 13.79 9.34 6.17
CA LEU A 173 13.19 8.01 6.16
C LEU A 173 12.65 7.64 4.79
N TYR A 174 11.91 8.54 4.14
CA TYR A 174 11.38 8.29 2.81
C TYR A 174 12.51 7.99 1.79
N ARG A 175 13.56 8.81 1.74
CA ARG A 175 14.70 8.57 0.83
C ARG A 175 15.41 7.24 1.08
N ARG A 176 15.50 6.82 2.35
CA ARG A 176 16.11 5.55 2.72
C ARG A 176 15.25 4.35 2.32
N TYR A 177 13.93 4.45 2.49
CA TYR A 177 13.01 3.32 2.39
C TYR A 177 12.16 3.26 1.11
N GLN A 178 12.11 4.30 0.27
CA GLN A 178 11.27 4.35 -0.93
C GLN A 178 11.50 3.16 -1.90
N ASN A 179 12.71 2.62 -1.96
CA ASN A 179 13.09 1.52 -2.86
C ASN A 179 13.33 0.20 -2.11
N VAL A 180 13.10 0.15 -0.81
CA VAL A 180 13.35 -1.05 0.01
C VAL A 180 12.27 -2.10 -0.19
N PHE A 181 11.02 -1.67 -0.33
CA PHE A 181 9.87 -2.57 -0.42
C PHE A 181 9.62 -3.00 -1.87
N PRO A 182 9.63 -4.33 -2.16
CA PRO A 182 9.33 -4.85 -3.49
C PRO A 182 7.83 -4.70 -3.83
N ASP A 183 7.49 -4.81 -5.12
CA ASP A 183 6.10 -4.69 -5.58
C ASP A 183 5.18 -5.72 -4.91
N ALA A 184 5.65 -6.95 -4.72
CA ALA A 184 4.89 -7.98 -4.00
C ALA A 184 4.55 -7.58 -2.54
N TYR A 185 5.41 -6.79 -1.87
CA TYR A 185 5.09 -6.22 -0.56
C TYR A 185 4.00 -5.14 -0.69
N LYS A 186 4.15 -4.21 -1.64
CA LYS A 186 3.20 -3.10 -1.85
C LYS A 186 1.80 -3.56 -2.25
N GLU A 187 1.69 -4.70 -2.90
CA GLU A 187 0.40 -5.34 -3.23
C GLU A 187 -0.31 -5.91 -2.00
N ASN A 188 0.44 -6.35 -0.99
CA ASN A 188 -0.09 -7.01 0.21
C ASN A 188 -0.25 -6.07 1.41
N TYR A 189 0.51 -4.97 1.46
CA TYR A 189 0.55 -4.05 2.61
C TYR A 189 0.28 -2.61 2.20
N ARG A 190 -0.52 -1.95 3.02
CA ARG A 190 -0.78 -0.52 2.88
C ARG A 190 0.41 0.30 3.40
N PRO A 191 0.60 1.55 2.94
CA PRO A 191 1.67 2.43 3.43
C PRO A 191 1.67 2.66 4.95
N GLN A 192 0.51 2.55 5.62
CA GLN A 192 0.40 2.64 7.08
C GLN A 192 1.13 1.49 7.77
N GLU A 193 1.03 0.27 7.23
CA GLU A 193 1.73 -0.91 7.74
C GLU A 193 3.23 -0.77 7.48
N ALA A 194 3.61 -0.29 6.30
CA ALA A 194 5.01 -0.02 5.97
C ALA A 194 5.66 1.00 6.90
N MET A 195 4.93 2.03 7.36
CA MET A 195 5.45 2.96 8.37
C MET A 195 5.79 2.24 9.69
N THR A 196 4.99 1.26 10.09
CA THR A 196 5.27 0.44 11.27
C THR A 196 6.49 -0.43 11.04
N ASP A 197 6.60 -1.03 9.86
CA ASP A 197 7.75 -1.84 9.49
C ASP A 197 9.03 -1.01 9.39
N ILE A 198 8.97 0.23 8.88
CA ILE A 198 10.11 1.16 8.91
C ILE A 198 10.56 1.43 10.34
N ALA A 199 9.62 1.69 11.26
CA ALA A 199 9.98 1.89 12.67
C ALA A 199 10.65 0.65 13.27
N PHE A 200 10.22 -0.54 12.87
CA PHE A 200 10.86 -1.79 13.29
C PHE A 200 12.26 -1.96 12.66
N LEU A 201 12.39 -1.66 11.35
CA LEU A 201 13.66 -1.70 10.63
C LEU A 201 14.70 -0.75 11.23
N GLU A 202 14.30 0.47 11.64
CA GLU A 202 15.19 1.44 12.32
C GLU A 202 15.68 0.94 13.70
N THR A 203 15.01 -0.02 14.33
CA THR A 203 15.49 -0.64 15.60
C THR A 203 16.45 -1.79 15.37
N LEU A 204 16.61 -2.24 14.13
CA LEU A 204 17.45 -3.37 13.79
C LEU A 204 18.93 -2.99 13.86
N ARG A 205 19.67 -3.71 14.69
CA ARG A 205 21.12 -3.58 14.72
C ARG A 205 21.73 -4.51 13.67
N VAL A 206 22.73 -4.02 12.95
CA VAL A 206 23.41 -4.79 11.87
C VAL A 206 24.02 -6.11 12.38
N ASP A 207 24.37 -6.15 13.66
CA ASP A 207 24.92 -7.32 14.36
C ASP A 207 23.83 -8.28 14.91
N ALA A 208 22.55 -7.91 14.86
CA ALA A 208 21.46 -8.79 15.25
C ALA A 208 21.18 -9.83 14.17
N SER A 209 21.38 -11.09 14.48
CA SER A 209 21.14 -12.19 13.53
C SER A 209 19.67 -12.33 13.13
N LEU A 210 18.76 -11.89 14.00
CA LEU A 210 17.32 -11.98 13.82
C LEU A 210 16.59 -10.95 14.70
N ALA A 211 15.50 -10.39 14.18
CA ALA A 211 14.55 -9.62 14.97
C ALA A 211 13.14 -10.15 14.79
N VAL A 212 12.33 -10.08 15.85
CA VAL A 212 10.94 -10.54 15.87
C VAL A 212 10.05 -9.40 16.32
N GLU A 213 9.02 -9.12 15.55
CA GLU A 213 7.90 -8.25 15.93
C GLU A 213 6.62 -9.05 15.96
N VAL A 214 5.80 -8.82 16.98
CA VAL A 214 4.53 -9.53 17.15
C VAL A 214 3.42 -8.52 17.35
N SER A 215 2.38 -8.61 16.52
CA SER A 215 1.22 -7.71 16.58
C SER A 215 -0.09 -8.50 16.60
N PRO A 216 -1.08 -8.04 17.38
CA PRO A 216 -2.41 -8.62 17.33
C PRO A 216 -3.09 -8.30 16.00
N THR A 217 -3.94 -9.25 15.55
CA THR A 217 -4.84 -9.04 14.40
C THR A 217 -6.26 -9.32 14.83
N GLU A 218 -7.20 -9.29 13.89
CA GLU A 218 -8.62 -9.51 14.21
C GLU A 218 -8.86 -10.91 14.79
N GLY A 219 -9.74 -10.99 15.76
CA GLY A 219 -10.13 -12.25 16.41
C GLY A 219 -9.06 -12.80 17.34
N ARG A 220 -8.75 -14.09 17.19
CA ARG A 220 -7.72 -14.81 17.98
C ARG A 220 -6.47 -15.06 17.13
N THR A 221 -6.10 -14.13 16.29
CA THR A 221 -4.93 -14.26 15.43
C THR A 221 -3.88 -13.22 15.79
N ALA A 222 -2.63 -13.57 15.54
CA ALA A 222 -1.50 -12.68 15.65
C ALA A 222 -0.60 -12.80 14.42
N ARG A 223 0.10 -11.73 14.16
CA ARG A 223 1.08 -11.63 13.08
C ARG A 223 2.47 -11.59 13.67
N PHE A 224 3.33 -12.49 13.23
CA PHE A 224 4.74 -12.57 13.60
C PHE A 224 5.59 -12.16 12.41
N LYS A 225 6.23 -11.00 12.48
CA LYS A 225 7.19 -10.57 11.48
C LYS A 225 8.59 -10.90 11.98
N ILE A 226 9.31 -11.69 11.21
CA ILE A 226 10.67 -12.12 11.52
C ILE A 226 11.58 -11.56 10.44
N LEU A 227 12.59 -10.80 10.86
CA LEU A 227 13.60 -10.21 9.99
C LEU A 227 14.94 -10.94 10.19
N GLN A 228 15.56 -11.31 9.06
CA GLN A 228 16.89 -11.93 9.05
C GLN A 228 17.75 -11.34 7.93
N TRP A 229 19.01 -11.02 8.28
CA TRP A 229 20.00 -10.55 7.29
C TRP A 229 20.54 -11.70 6.42
N HIS A 230 20.78 -11.40 5.16
CA HIS A 230 21.51 -12.20 4.17
C HIS A 230 20.87 -13.53 3.76
N GLN A 231 20.11 -14.19 4.61
CA GLN A 231 19.55 -15.51 4.33
C GLN A 231 18.06 -15.56 4.60
N GLN A 232 17.36 -16.25 3.70
CA GLN A 232 15.96 -16.57 3.89
C GLN A 232 15.83 -17.59 5.06
N LEU A 233 14.83 -17.39 5.91
CA LEU A 233 14.53 -18.33 6.99
C LEU A 233 14.07 -19.67 6.42
N SER A 234 14.65 -20.76 6.92
CA SER A 234 14.13 -22.08 6.63
C SER A 234 12.84 -22.32 7.42
N LEU A 235 11.74 -22.58 6.73
CA LEU A 235 10.47 -22.91 7.36
C LEU A 235 10.57 -24.15 8.27
N SER A 236 11.41 -25.13 7.90
CA SER A 236 11.67 -26.30 8.71
C SER A 236 12.30 -26.01 10.09
N LYS A 237 12.92 -24.84 10.24
CA LYS A 237 13.46 -24.36 11.54
C LYS A 237 12.44 -23.51 12.29
N VAL A 238 11.70 -22.66 11.60
CA VAL A 238 10.78 -21.69 12.22
C VAL A 238 9.48 -22.35 12.66
N MET A 239 8.92 -23.24 11.84
CA MET A 239 7.64 -23.89 12.12
C MET A 239 7.64 -24.62 13.47
N PRO A 240 8.63 -25.50 13.80
CA PRO A 240 8.67 -26.16 15.11
C PRO A 240 8.76 -25.16 16.28
N ILE A 241 9.40 -24.02 16.07
CA ILE A 241 9.49 -22.97 17.09
C ILE A 241 8.11 -22.37 17.36
N LEU A 242 7.39 -21.94 16.32
CA LEU A 242 6.04 -21.39 16.45
C LEU A 242 5.09 -22.40 17.06
N GLU A 243 5.13 -23.66 16.60
CA GLU A 243 4.32 -24.76 17.13
C GLU A 243 4.62 -25.08 18.58
N SER A 244 5.87 -24.95 19.05
CA SER A 244 6.23 -25.15 20.45
C SER A 244 5.53 -24.18 21.40
N PHE A 245 5.19 -22.98 20.94
CA PHE A 245 4.35 -22.02 21.66
C PHE A 245 2.85 -22.33 21.58
N GLY A 246 2.45 -23.40 20.89
CA GLY A 246 1.05 -23.73 20.61
C GLY A 246 0.41 -22.83 19.57
N LEU A 247 1.19 -22.14 18.75
CA LEU A 247 0.72 -21.31 17.67
C LEU A 247 0.48 -22.15 16.42
N LYS A 248 -0.66 -21.98 15.79
CA LYS A 248 -0.98 -22.65 14.52
C LYS A 248 -0.76 -21.66 13.38
N VAL A 249 0.19 -21.94 12.50
CA VAL A 249 0.49 -21.10 11.34
C VAL A 249 -0.60 -21.29 10.30
N LEU A 250 -1.25 -20.19 9.91
CA LEU A 250 -2.32 -20.15 8.91
C LEU A 250 -1.77 -19.74 7.53
N GLN A 251 -0.80 -18.86 7.51
CA GLN A 251 -0.22 -18.30 6.28
C GLN A 251 1.21 -17.81 6.56
N GLU A 252 2.04 -17.89 5.54
CA GLU A 252 3.38 -17.29 5.52
C GLU A 252 3.58 -16.53 4.22
N GLN A 253 4.23 -15.36 4.31
CA GLN A 253 4.68 -14.56 3.19
C GLN A 253 6.11 -14.11 3.44
N ALA A 254 6.98 -14.29 2.45
CA ALA A 254 8.38 -13.88 2.52
C ALA A 254 8.69 -12.78 1.50
N PHE A 255 9.41 -11.76 1.95
CA PHE A 255 9.82 -10.63 1.12
C PHE A 255 11.32 -10.38 1.26
N ALA A 256 12.00 -10.22 0.13
CA ALA A 256 13.36 -9.74 0.10
C ALA A 256 13.36 -8.22 0.07
N LEU A 257 13.81 -7.59 1.14
CA LEU A 257 13.95 -6.15 1.27
C LEU A 257 15.39 -5.74 0.92
N LEU A 258 15.55 -4.80 0.01
CA LEU A 258 16.88 -4.28 -0.34
C LEU A 258 17.20 -3.06 0.53
N HIS A 259 18.00 -3.24 1.57
CA HIS A 259 18.37 -2.19 2.51
C HIS A 259 19.89 -1.96 2.48
N GLU A 260 20.33 -0.77 2.06
CA GLU A 260 21.73 -0.31 2.07
C GLU A 260 22.72 -1.37 1.50
N GLU A 261 22.51 -1.84 0.28
CA GLU A 261 23.29 -2.88 -0.40
C GLU A 261 23.22 -4.30 0.22
N ASN A 262 22.48 -4.45 1.33
CA ASN A 262 22.27 -5.75 1.97
C ASN A 262 20.85 -6.26 1.71
N CYS A 263 20.70 -7.56 1.55
CA CYS A 263 19.41 -8.21 1.47
C CYS A 263 18.94 -8.56 2.88
N LEU A 264 17.78 -8.02 3.25
CA LEU A 264 17.09 -8.36 4.49
C LEU A 264 15.83 -9.15 4.14
N TRP A 265 15.68 -10.34 4.69
CA TRP A 265 14.48 -11.13 4.51
C TRP A 265 13.47 -10.84 5.61
N MET A 266 12.24 -10.50 5.20
CA MET A 266 11.09 -10.37 6.08
C MET A 266 10.16 -11.56 5.85
N HIS A 267 9.92 -12.34 6.90
CA HIS A 267 8.91 -13.39 6.93
C HIS A 267 7.74 -12.95 7.79
N ASP A 268 6.56 -12.95 7.23
CA ASP A 268 5.31 -12.59 7.91
C ASP A 268 4.45 -13.84 8.07
N PHE A 269 4.32 -14.29 9.32
CA PHE A 269 3.49 -15.43 9.70
C PHE A 269 2.19 -14.95 10.32
N ARG A 270 1.08 -15.33 9.73
CA ARG A 270 -0.23 -15.19 10.35
C ARG A 270 -0.53 -16.47 11.14
N THR A 271 -0.75 -16.33 12.44
CA THR A 271 -0.95 -17.47 13.35
C THR A 271 -2.28 -17.37 14.08
N GLU A 272 -2.86 -18.52 14.38
CA GLU A 272 -3.97 -18.68 15.30
C GLU A 272 -3.42 -19.03 16.69
N LEU A 273 -3.97 -18.38 17.72
CA LEU A 273 -3.56 -18.53 19.11
C LEU A 273 -4.40 -19.59 19.81
N PRO A 274 -3.86 -20.29 20.83
CA PRO A 274 -4.59 -21.30 21.58
C PRO A 274 -5.89 -20.76 22.20
N ASP A 275 -6.91 -21.62 22.27
CA ASP A 275 -8.22 -21.28 22.85
C ASP A 275 -8.16 -20.88 24.33
N SER A 276 -7.17 -21.40 25.05
CA SER A 276 -6.93 -21.13 26.46
C SER A 276 -6.47 -19.71 26.78
N LEU A 277 -6.00 -18.95 25.77
CA LEU A 277 -5.53 -17.58 25.98
C LEU A 277 -6.71 -16.62 26.19
N SER A 278 -6.74 -15.93 27.36
CA SER A 278 -7.76 -14.93 27.66
C SER A 278 -7.49 -13.62 26.88
N LYS A 279 -8.58 -12.94 26.50
CA LYS A 279 -8.49 -11.66 25.77
C LYS A 279 -7.80 -10.56 26.60
N GLU A 280 -7.92 -10.61 27.91
CA GLU A 280 -7.36 -9.60 28.85
C GLU A 280 -5.84 -9.61 28.85
N ASN A 281 -5.22 -10.78 28.72
CA ASN A 281 -3.76 -10.97 28.76
C ASN A 281 -3.12 -11.01 27.35
N PHE A 282 -3.91 -10.82 26.29
CA PHE A 282 -3.49 -11.04 24.92
C PHE A 282 -2.23 -10.26 24.53
N VAL A 283 -2.23 -8.95 24.72
CA VAL A 283 -1.11 -8.07 24.34
C VAL A 283 0.14 -8.38 25.16
N GLN A 284 -0.02 -8.65 26.46
CA GLN A 284 1.09 -8.99 27.35
C GLN A 284 1.69 -10.33 26.98
N THR A 285 0.86 -11.32 26.67
CA THR A 285 1.33 -12.64 26.23
C THR A 285 2.13 -12.57 24.94
N LEU A 286 1.67 -11.79 23.96
CA LEU A 286 2.41 -11.57 22.72
C LEU A 286 3.80 -10.96 22.96
N ALA A 287 3.92 -10.04 23.93
CA ALA A 287 5.21 -9.47 24.32
C ALA A 287 6.13 -10.53 24.93
N TYR A 288 5.60 -11.43 25.77
CA TYR A 288 6.36 -12.53 26.34
C TYR A 288 6.79 -13.57 25.30
N VAL A 289 5.90 -13.91 24.36
CA VAL A 289 6.22 -14.80 23.24
C VAL A 289 7.33 -14.19 22.38
N ARG A 290 7.28 -12.89 22.08
CA ARG A 290 8.34 -12.19 21.34
C ARG A 290 9.69 -12.30 22.05
N GLU A 291 9.73 -12.02 23.36
CA GLU A 291 10.97 -12.14 24.19
C GLU A 291 11.49 -13.58 24.17
N ALA A 292 10.60 -14.55 24.37
CA ALA A 292 10.96 -15.97 24.39
C ALA A 292 11.50 -16.46 23.03
N MET A 293 10.91 -16.04 21.93
CA MET A 293 11.37 -16.38 20.59
C MET A 293 12.76 -15.83 20.29
N GLN A 294 13.06 -14.60 20.72
CA GLN A 294 14.40 -14.01 20.55
C GLN A 294 15.47 -14.81 21.31
N VAL A 295 15.20 -15.19 22.56
CA VAL A 295 16.12 -15.99 23.37
C VAL A 295 16.30 -17.39 22.79
N LEU A 296 15.22 -18.01 22.35
CA LEU A 296 15.24 -19.33 21.74
C LEU A 296 16.07 -19.34 20.45
N TRP A 297 15.92 -18.32 19.61
CA TRP A 297 16.67 -18.20 18.37
C TRP A 297 18.18 -18.03 18.61
N GLN A 298 18.56 -17.38 19.69
CA GLN A 298 19.97 -17.23 20.14
C GLN A 298 20.55 -18.51 20.78
N GLY A 299 19.76 -19.58 20.86
CA GLY A 299 20.15 -20.84 21.47
C GLY A 299 20.17 -20.81 23.02
N GLY A 300 19.57 -19.78 23.62
CA GLY A 300 19.48 -19.66 25.07
C GLY A 300 18.45 -20.60 25.71
N VAL A 301 17.51 -21.13 24.94
CA VAL A 301 16.46 -22.06 25.40
C VAL A 301 16.13 -23.05 24.28
N GLU A 302 15.64 -24.24 24.62
CA GLU A 302 15.23 -25.24 23.64
C GLU A 302 13.79 -25.02 23.13
N ALA A 303 13.53 -25.42 21.89
CA ALA A 303 12.18 -25.46 21.30
C ALA A 303 11.47 -26.75 21.73
N ASP A 304 10.77 -26.71 22.87
CA ASP A 304 10.09 -27.87 23.46
C ASP A 304 8.67 -27.50 23.95
N ALA A 305 7.95 -28.49 24.48
CA ALA A 305 6.58 -28.34 24.95
C ALA A 305 6.40 -27.27 26.04
N PHE A 306 7.45 -26.96 26.83
CA PHE A 306 7.36 -25.95 27.89
C PHE A 306 7.20 -24.52 27.38
N ASN A 307 7.55 -24.24 26.13
CA ASN A 307 7.31 -22.95 25.52
C ASN A 307 5.83 -22.60 25.47
N ARG A 308 4.93 -23.62 25.39
CA ARG A 308 3.48 -23.44 25.44
C ARG A 308 3.00 -22.77 26.74
N LEU A 309 3.73 -22.94 27.85
CA LEU A 309 3.40 -22.28 29.12
C LEU A 309 3.41 -20.75 28.98
N VAL A 310 4.32 -20.18 28.18
CA VAL A 310 4.39 -18.74 27.92
C VAL A 310 3.09 -18.22 27.30
N THR A 311 2.45 -19.02 26.47
CA THR A 311 1.22 -18.64 25.76
C THR A 311 -0.03 -18.88 26.61
N VAL A 312 -0.07 -19.99 27.37
CA VAL A 312 -1.27 -20.42 28.08
C VAL A 312 -1.37 -19.82 29.49
N LEU A 313 -0.23 -19.68 30.19
CA LEU A 313 -0.16 -19.20 31.60
C LEU A 313 0.30 -17.77 31.73
N PRO A 314 0.28 -16.93 30.70
CA PRO A 314 0.97 -15.66 30.47
C PRO A 314 2.20 -15.46 31.39
N CYS A 315 3.14 -16.38 31.35
CA CYS A 315 4.38 -16.36 32.10
C CYS A 315 5.59 -16.00 31.21
N ARG A 316 6.65 -15.45 31.81
CA ARG A 316 7.89 -15.16 31.07
C ARG A 316 8.66 -16.44 30.75
N TRP A 317 9.50 -16.41 29.74
CA TRP A 317 10.31 -17.56 29.31
C TRP A 317 11.18 -18.12 30.47
N ARG A 318 11.64 -17.26 31.42
CA ARG A 318 12.42 -17.70 32.58
C ARG A 318 11.61 -18.58 33.53
N GLU A 319 10.34 -18.25 33.73
CA GLU A 319 9.43 -19.05 34.57
C GLU A 319 9.15 -20.40 33.91
N ALA A 320 8.86 -20.39 32.57
CA ALA A 320 8.74 -21.63 31.80
C ALA A 320 10.05 -22.47 31.88
N HIS A 321 11.22 -21.82 31.90
CA HIS A 321 12.50 -22.50 32.02
C HIS A 321 12.68 -23.21 33.39
N ILE A 322 12.14 -22.66 34.49
CA ILE A 322 12.14 -23.32 35.78
C ILE A 322 11.40 -24.66 35.71
N PHE A 323 10.20 -24.69 35.09
CA PHE A 323 9.47 -25.95 34.92
C PHE A 323 10.23 -26.95 34.05
N ARG A 324 10.96 -26.49 33.03
CA ARG A 324 11.85 -27.35 32.22
C ARG A 324 12.95 -28.00 33.06
N VAL A 325 13.62 -27.21 33.92
CA VAL A 325 14.67 -27.71 34.84
C VAL A 325 14.08 -28.73 35.82
N LEU A 326 12.93 -28.45 36.43
CA LEU A 326 12.24 -29.38 37.33
C LEU A 326 11.85 -30.68 36.60
N SER A 327 11.36 -30.60 35.37
CA SER A 327 11.04 -31.76 34.55
C SER A 327 12.29 -32.63 34.28
N ALA A 328 13.42 -31.98 33.94
CA ALA A 328 14.68 -32.68 33.74
C ALA A 328 15.13 -33.43 35.03
N TYR A 329 14.96 -32.82 36.19
CA TYR A 329 15.23 -33.45 37.47
C TYR A 329 14.27 -34.63 37.74
N LEU A 330 12.96 -34.46 37.52
CA LEU A 330 11.97 -35.53 37.67
C LEU A 330 12.29 -36.73 36.75
N LYS A 331 12.80 -36.47 35.55
CA LYS A 331 13.25 -37.54 34.66
C LYS A 331 14.42 -38.34 35.22
N GLN A 332 15.35 -37.70 35.94
CA GLN A 332 16.48 -38.39 36.60
C GLN A 332 16.01 -39.34 37.68
N VAL A 333 14.92 -39.03 38.39
CA VAL A 333 14.34 -39.87 39.42
C VAL A 333 13.28 -40.83 38.87
N ALA A 334 13.27 -41.06 37.55
CA ALA A 334 12.39 -41.96 36.85
C ALA A 334 10.87 -41.68 37.01
N PHE A 335 10.51 -40.39 37.12
CA PHE A 335 9.11 -39.98 37.17
C PHE A 335 8.37 -40.35 35.86
N PRO A 336 7.19 -40.98 35.93
CA PRO A 336 6.60 -41.69 34.80
C PRO A 336 5.94 -40.78 33.74
N LEU A 337 5.83 -39.46 33.95
CA LEU A 337 5.21 -38.52 33.02
C LEU A 337 6.20 -37.93 32.03
N SER A 338 5.83 -37.95 30.74
CA SER A 338 6.58 -37.24 29.71
C SER A 338 6.49 -35.71 29.89
N ALA A 339 7.43 -34.97 29.30
CA ALA A 339 7.41 -33.50 29.30
C ALA A 339 6.07 -32.93 28.79
N GLN A 340 5.52 -33.51 27.72
CA GLN A 340 4.22 -33.11 27.17
C GLN A 340 3.10 -33.34 28.20
N ALA A 341 3.05 -34.50 28.84
CA ALA A 341 2.04 -34.81 29.84
C ALA A 341 2.14 -33.89 31.08
N GLN A 342 3.36 -33.45 31.46
CA GLN A 342 3.56 -32.47 32.52
C GLN A 342 3.05 -31.09 32.13
N VAL A 343 3.31 -30.62 30.89
CA VAL A 343 2.77 -29.36 30.37
C VAL A 343 1.24 -29.41 30.29
N ASP A 344 0.67 -30.51 29.80
CA ASP A 344 -0.78 -30.67 29.72
C ASP A 344 -1.46 -30.67 31.10
N ALA A 345 -0.79 -31.17 32.13
CA ALA A 345 -1.25 -31.10 33.51
C ALA A 345 -1.19 -29.69 34.11
N LEU A 346 -0.17 -28.88 33.73
CA LEU A 346 -0.02 -27.50 34.18
C LEU A 346 -0.97 -26.52 33.47
N THR A 347 -1.50 -26.91 32.32
CA THR A 347 -2.34 -26.05 31.46
C THR A 347 -3.84 -26.42 31.52
N ARG A 348 -4.24 -27.37 32.35
CA ARG A 348 -5.63 -27.74 32.67
C ARG A 348 -6.19 -26.85 33.76
#